data_bf32e77ae54db348e4b748d9c939734b
#
_entry.id   bf32e77ae54db348e4b748d9c939734b
#
_cell.length_a   1.000
_cell.length_b   1.000
_cell.length_c   1.000
_cell.angle_alpha   90.00
_cell.angle_beta   90.00
_cell.angle_gamma   90.00
#
_symmetry.space_group_name_H-M   'P 1'
#
loop_
_entity.id
_entity.type
_entity.pdbx_description
1 polymer ?
#
loop_
_entity_poly.entity_id
_entity_poly.type
_entity_poly.pdbx_seq_one_letter_code
_entity_poly.pdbx_strand_id
1 'polypeptide(L)'
;MLFRSRESEPLFTWKYRLPIFLAITIGMFNQLSGINAILYYLNYIFERAGFSKVSGDLQAVAVGAMNLVATLLAMTVIDKIGRKPLLLIGSVGTALCLFGVSAIFFTNQHQGALVWLLVAYIAFFAISQGAVIWVYIGEVFPNLVRAKGQSVGSSSHWVMNAIISLTFPLLAKSSGAYPFVFFGAMMVLQFFVVLFV
;
A
#
# COMPACT_ATOMS: atom_id res chain seq x y z
N MET A 1 -13.93 -33.86 24.24
CA MET A 1 -14.34 -33.28 22.94
C MET A 1 -13.16 -33.44 21.99
N LEU A 2 -13.18 -34.47 21.15
CA LEU A 2 -12.05 -34.79 20.25
C LEU A 2 -11.98 -33.76 19.15
N PHE A 3 -10.90 -32.97 19.09
CA PHE A 3 -10.54 -32.19 17.94
C PHE A 3 -10.30 -33.15 16.77
N ARG A 4 -11.33 -33.38 15.99
CA ARG A 4 -11.21 -34.08 14.71
C ARG A 4 -10.29 -33.18 13.86
N SER A 5 -9.06 -33.60 13.60
CA SER A 5 -8.18 -32.98 12.66
C SER A 5 -8.90 -32.93 11.31
N ARG A 6 -9.42 -31.75 10.92
CA ARG A 6 -9.93 -31.56 9.57
C ARG A 6 -8.75 -31.78 8.65
N GLU A 7 -8.81 -32.81 7.81
CA GLU A 7 -7.79 -33.07 6.80
C GLU A 7 -7.55 -31.78 6.03
N SER A 8 -6.30 -31.29 6.11
CA SER A 8 -5.94 -30.03 5.46
C SER A 8 -5.82 -30.27 3.97
N GLU A 9 -6.75 -29.71 3.20
CA GLU A 9 -6.69 -29.76 1.73
C GLU A 9 -5.39 -29.11 1.20
N PRO A 10 -4.76 -29.63 0.12
CA PRO A 10 -3.63 -28.96 -0.51
C PRO A 10 -4.08 -27.65 -1.15
N LEU A 11 -3.33 -26.55 -0.89
CA LEU A 11 -3.67 -25.24 -1.43
C LEU A 11 -3.38 -25.14 -2.94
N PHE A 12 -2.22 -25.68 -3.40
CA PHE A 12 -1.76 -25.55 -4.78
C PHE A 12 -2.46 -26.57 -5.69
N THR A 13 -3.77 -26.34 -5.90
CA THR A 13 -4.61 -27.10 -6.83
C THR A 13 -5.28 -26.16 -7.82
N TRP A 14 -5.72 -26.69 -8.95
CA TRP A 14 -6.43 -25.91 -9.97
C TRP A 14 -7.68 -25.21 -9.43
N LYS A 15 -8.31 -25.79 -8.42
CA LYS A 15 -9.49 -25.28 -7.71
C LYS A 15 -9.23 -23.89 -7.08
N TYR A 16 -8.03 -23.66 -6.55
CA TYR A 16 -7.68 -22.44 -5.81
C TYR A 16 -6.81 -21.45 -6.59
N ARG A 17 -6.60 -21.67 -7.90
CA ARG A 17 -5.73 -20.80 -8.74
C ARG A 17 -6.15 -19.34 -8.71
N LEU A 18 -7.46 -19.06 -8.80
CA LEU A 18 -7.96 -17.69 -8.79
C LEU A 18 -7.78 -17.01 -7.41
N PRO A 19 -8.22 -17.60 -6.29
CA PRO A 19 -7.91 -17.09 -4.96
C PRO A 19 -6.42 -16.85 -4.71
N ILE A 20 -5.54 -17.75 -5.15
CA ILE A 20 -4.09 -17.59 -5.01
C ILE A 20 -3.61 -16.39 -5.83
N PHE A 21 -4.02 -16.29 -7.09
CA PHE A 21 -3.66 -15.17 -7.96
C PHE A 21 -4.11 -13.83 -7.37
N LEU A 22 -5.34 -13.75 -6.87
CA LEU A 22 -5.90 -12.55 -6.25
C LEU A 22 -5.15 -12.16 -4.97
N ALA A 23 -4.84 -13.13 -4.10
CA ALA A 23 -4.11 -12.87 -2.87
C ALA A 23 -2.68 -12.37 -3.13
N ILE A 24 -1.98 -12.97 -4.09
CA ILE A 24 -0.65 -12.52 -4.51
C ILE A 24 -0.73 -11.12 -5.11
N THR A 25 -1.66 -10.90 -6.03
CA THR A 25 -1.81 -9.61 -6.73
C THR A 25 -2.10 -8.47 -5.76
N ILE A 26 -3.05 -8.65 -4.83
CA ILE A 26 -3.38 -7.60 -3.87
C ILE A 26 -2.24 -7.36 -2.87
N GLY A 27 -1.54 -8.42 -2.46
CA GLY A 27 -0.33 -8.31 -1.63
C GLY A 27 0.79 -7.53 -2.29
N MET A 28 1.03 -7.79 -3.58
CA MET A 28 2.01 -7.06 -4.38
C MET A 28 1.63 -5.60 -4.57
N PHE A 29 0.41 -5.30 -5.01
CA PHE A 29 -0.04 -3.92 -5.24
C PHE A 29 -0.08 -3.08 -3.99
N ASN A 30 -0.36 -3.66 -2.83
CA ASN A 30 -0.25 -2.96 -1.57
C ASN A 30 1.15 -2.36 -1.38
N GLN A 31 2.21 -3.10 -1.71
CA GLN A 31 3.58 -2.62 -1.61
C GLN A 31 4.03 -1.77 -2.80
N LEU A 32 3.51 -2.04 -4.00
CA LEU A 32 3.73 -1.23 -5.19
C LEU A 32 3.12 0.18 -5.08
N SER A 33 2.28 0.43 -4.08
CA SER A 33 1.88 1.80 -3.69
C SER A 33 3.04 2.63 -3.15
N GLY A 34 4.12 1.99 -2.69
CA GLY A 34 5.28 2.63 -2.09
C GLY A 34 5.15 2.91 -0.59
N ILE A 35 4.08 2.44 0.06
CA ILE A 35 3.76 2.82 1.46
C ILE A 35 4.94 2.62 2.42
N ASN A 36 5.51 1.42 2.48
CA ASN A 36 6.58 1.15 3.42
C ASN A 36 7.89 1.86 3.05
N ALA A 37 8.21 1.95 1.75
CA ALA A 37 9.38 2.72 1.32
C ALA A 37 9.23 4.21 1.66
N ILE A 38 8.06 4.81 1.44
CA ILE A 38 7.81 6.20 1.81
C ILE A 38 7.94 6.40 3.33
N LEU A 39 7.36 5.52 4.14
CA LEU A 39 7.44 5.61 5.60
C LEU A 39 8.87 5.39 6.13
N TYR A 40 9.61 4.42 5.59
CA TYR A 40 10.98 4.14 6.03
C TYR A 40 11.97 5.25 5.66
N TYR A 41 11.76 5.90 4.51
CA TYR A 41 12.63 6.96 4.00
C TYR A 41 12.03 8.36 4.13
N LEU A 42 11.04 8.54 5.02
CA LEU A 42 10.27 9.78 5.12
C LEU A 42 11.16 10.99 5.41
N ASN A 43 12.08 10.89 6.37
CA ASN A 43 13.02 11.95 6.70
C ASN A 43 13.94 12.27 5.52
N TYR A 44 14.44 11.26 4.81
CA TYR A 44 15.23 11.45 3.60
C TYR A 44 14.44 12.17 2.49
N ILE A 45 13.15 11.87 2.33
CA ILE A 45 12.26 12.53 1.37
C ILE A 45 12.15 14.03 1.71
N PHE A 46 11.95 14.37 2.99
CA PHE A 46 11.86 15.76 3.43
C PHE A 46 13.20 16.52 3.30
N GLU A 47 14.31 15.92 3.70
CA GLU A 47 15.64 16.51 3.52
C GLU A 47 15.93 16.80 2.04
N ARG A 48 15.57 15.87 1.16
CA ARG A 48 15.77 16.02 -0.29
C ARG A 48 14.86 17.09 -0.91
N ALA A 49 13.72 17.39 -0.30
CA ALA A 49 12.84 18.49 -0.66
C ALA A 49 13.29 19.84 -0.08
N GLY A 50 14.41 19.89 0.66
CA GLY A 50 14.98 21.11 1.20
C GLY A 50 14.54 21.46 2.61
N PHE A 51 13.87 20.56 3.34
CA PHE A 51 13.53 20.77 4.75
C PHE A 51 14.73 20.56 5.67
N SER A 52 14.81 21.34 6.75
CA SER A 52 15.78 21.06 7.82
C SER A 52 15.45 19.75 8.52
N LYS A 53 16.42 19.09 9.14
CA LYS A 53 16.22 17.82 9.85
C LYS A 53 15.11 17.92 10.91
N VAL A 54 15.12 18.97 11.74
CA VAL A 54 14.10 19.16 12.80
C VAL A 54 12.71 19.35 12.20
N SER A 55 12.59 20.12 11.11
CA SER A 55 11.31 20.28 10.40
C SER A 55 10.84 18.98 9.76
N GLY A 56 11.76 18.19 9.18
CA GLY A 56 11.46 16.87 8.61
C GLY A 56 10.94 15.89 9.65
N ASP A 57 11.56 15.84 10.83
CA ASP A 57 11.14 14.96 11.92
C ASP A 57 9.71 15.29 12.41
N LEU A 58 9.37 16.58 12.56
CA LEU A 58 8.02 17.01 12.94
C LEU A 58 6.97 16.63 11.89
N GLN A 59 7.31 16.77 10.61
CA GLN A 59 6.44 16.39 9.51
C GLN A 59 6.27 14.87 9.43
N ALA A 60 7.30 14.08 9.71
CA ALA A 60 7.22 12.63 9.81
C ALA A 60 6.27 12.19 10.93
N VAL A 61 6.30 12.86 12.08
CA VAL A 61 5.34 12.62 13.17
C VAL A 61 3.91 12.93 12.73
N ALA A 62 3.68 14.01 11.99
CA ALA A 62 2.34 14.36 11.47
C ALA A 62 1.81 13.28 10.50
N VAL A 63 2.67 12.78 9.61
CA VAL A 63 2.33 11.69 8.68
C VAL A 63 2.02 10.39 9.44
N GLY A 64 2.82 10.06 10.45
CA GLY A 64 2.58 8.89 11.31
C GLY A 64 1.27 8.99 12.10
N ALA A 65 0.97 10.16 12.66
CA ALA A 65 -0.28 10.42 13.35
C ALA A 65 -1.50 10.28 12.43
N MET A 66 -1.40 10.80 11.19
CA MET A 66 -2.44 10.62 10.18
C MET A 66 -2.65 9.14 9.85
N ASN A 67 -1.57 8.36 9.71
CA ASN A 67 -1.67 6.93 9.47
C ASN A 67 -2.49 6.22 10.56
N LEU A 68 -2.22 6.53 11.84
CA LEU A 68 -2.97 5.97 12.97
C LEU A 68 -4.46 6.35 12.90
N VAL A 69 -4.76 7.64 12.75
CA VAL A 69 -6.15 8.15 12.70
C VAL A 69 -6.90 7.55 11.50
N ALA A 70 -6.29 7.56 10.32
CA ALA A 70 -6.92 7.03 9.11
C ALA A 70 -7.16 5.51 9.20
N THR A 71 -6.25 4.75 9.83
CA THR A 71 -6.42 3.31 10.05
C THR A 71 -7.60 3.02 10.98
N LEU A 72 -7.74 3.78 12.07
CA LEU A 72 -8.90 3.63 12.98
C LEU A 72 -10.23 3.97 12.26
N LEU A 73 -10.25 5.01 11.44
CA LEU A 73 -11.42 5.35 10.62
C LEU A 73 -11.72 4.26 9.58
N ALA A 74 -10.71 3.67 8.97
CA ALA A 74 -10.86 2.61 7.98
C ALA A 74 -11.65 1.41 8.53
N MET A 75 -11.42 1.04 9.79
CA MET A 75 -12.15 -0.06 10.45
C MET A 75 -13.66 0.18 10.52
N THR A 76 -14.11 1.43 10.54
CA THR A 76 -15.54 1.79 10.56
C THR A 76 -16.17 1.90 9.18
N VAL A 77 -15.37 2.05 8.15
CA VAL A 77 -15.79 2.38 6.78
C VAL A 77 -15.81 1.15 5.88
N ILE A 78 -14.90 0.18 6.10
CA ILE A 78 -14.70 -0.96 5.21
C ILE A 78 -15.96 -1.82 5.03
N ASP A 79 -16.75 -2.02 6.09
CA ASP A 79 -17.97 -2.84 6.04
C ASP A 79 -19.16 -2.09 5.44
N LYS A 80 -19.11 -0.75 5.41
CA LYS A 80 -20.19 0.08 4.86
C LYS A 80 -20.06 0.30 3.35
N ILE A 81 -18.83 0.57 2.88
CA ILE A 81 -18.56 0.91 1.49
C ILE A 81 -18.25 -0.35 0.66
N GLY A 82 -17.62 -1.35 1.29
CA GLY A 82 -17.15 -2.55 0.61
C GLY A 82 -15.73 -2.44 0.07
N ARG A 83 -15.14 -3.59 -0.25
CA ARG A 83 -13.72 -3.74 -0.56
C ARG A 83 -13.35 -3.13 -1.93
N LYS A 84 -14.13 -3.43 -2.99
CA LYS A 84 -13.85 -2.97 -4.36
C LYS A 84 -13.94 -1.44 -4.53
N PRO A 85 -15.01 -0.75 -4.08
CA PRO A 85 -15.06 0.71 -4.15
C PRO A 85 -13.94 1.40 -3.37
N LEU A 86 -13.59 0.88 -2.18
CA LEU A 86 -12.48 1.43 -1.39
C LEU A 86 -11.15 1.31 -2.11
N LEU A 87 -10.86 0.17 -2.75
CA LEU A 87 -9.64 -0.01 -3.54
C LEU A 87 -9.60 0.94 -4.74
N LEU A 88 -10.71 1.17 -5.43
CA LEU A 88 -10.78 2.11 -6.56
C LEU A 88 -10.54 3.55 -6.12
N ILE A 89 -11.25 4.00 -5.06
CA ILE A 89 -11.06 5.35 -4.50
C ILE A 89 -9.61 5.54 -4.03
N GLY A 90 -9.08 4.56 -3.31
CA GLY A 90 -7.71 4.60 -2.83
C GLY A 90 -6.68 4.63 -3.95
N SER A 91 -6.87 3.84 -5.00
CA SER A 91 -5.96 3.84 -6.16
C SER A 91 -5.90 5.20 -6.85
N VAL A 92 -7.05 5.84 -7.05
CA VAL A 92 -7.10 7.19 -7.64
C VAL A 92 -6.47 8.22 -6.71
N GLY A 93 -6.88 8.24 -5.43
CA GLY A 93 -6.38 9.22 -4.47
C GLY A 93 -4.87 9.11 -4.23
N THR A 94 -4.36 7.89 -4.05
CA THR A 94 -2.91 7.65 -3.89
C THR A 94 -2.13 8.00 -5.15
N ALA A 95 -2.63 7.65 -6.35
CA ALA A 95 -1.98 8.01 -7.61
C ALA A 95 -1.85 9.54 -7.78
N LEU A 96 -2.93 10.28 -7.54
CA LEU A 96 -2.92 11.75 -7.63
C LEU A 96 -1.92 12.37 -6.66
N CYS A 97 -1.89 11.92 -5.41
CA CYS A 97 -0.94 12.39 -4.42
C CYS A 97 0.51 12.09 -4.84
N LEU A 98 0.79 10.88 -5.30
CA LEU A 98 2.14 10.46 -5.73
C LEU A 98 2.63 11.25 -6.95
N PHE A 99 1.77 11.48 -7.94
CA PHE A 99 2.12 12.35 -9.07
C PHE A 99 2.31 13.81 -8.64
N GLY A 100 1.52 14.29 -7.68
CA GLY A 100 1.74 15.62 -7.08
C GLY A 100 3.11 15.73 -6.40
N VAL A 101 3.49 14.72 -5.60
CA VAL A 101 4.83 14.66 -4.98
C VAL A 101 5.92 14.62 -6.05
N SER A 102 5.76 13.82 -7.11
CA SER A 102 6.74 13.76 -8.19
C SER A 102 6.91 15.10 -8.90
N ALA A 103 5.82 15.83 -9.11
CA ALA A 103 5.86 17.17 -9.72
C ALA A 103 6.63 18.17 -8.87
N ILE A 104 6.50 18.12 -7.54
CA ILE A 104 7.31 18.97 -6.63
C ILE A 104 8.80 18.68 -6.82
N PHE A 105 9.20 17.41 -6.89
CA PHE A 105 10.60 17.04 -7.08
C PHE A 105 11.14 17.39 -8.49
N PHE A 106 10.31 17.36 -9.52
CA PHE A 106 10.72 17.75 -10.87
C PHE A 106 10.87 19.27 -11.02
N THR A 107 9.95 20.04 -10.42
CA THR A 107 9.92 21.49 -10.57
C THR A 107 10.75 22.21 -9.52
N ASN A 108 11.11 21.56 -8.42
CA ASN A 108 11.67 22.14 -7.21
C ASN A 108 10.84 23.32 -6.66
N GLN A 109 9.53 23.31 -6.90
CA GLN A 109 8.61 24.35 -6.47
C GLN A 109 7.56 23.78 -5.51
N HIS A 110 6.90 24.67 -4.76
CA HIS A 110 5.79 24.29 -3.86
C HIS A 110 6.15 23.25 -2.79
N GLN A 111 7.39 23.24 -2.29
CA GLN A 111 7.87 22.27 -1.29
C GLN A 111 6.97 22.21 -0.05
N GLY A 112 6.36 23.32 0.37
CA GLY A 112 5.41 23.35 1.46
C GLY A 112 4.15 22.47 1.26
N ALA A 113 3.81 22.14 0.00
CA ALA A 113 2.70 21.23 -0.28
C ALA A 113 3.06 19.75 -0.11
N LEU A 114 4.35 19.39 0.02
CA LEU A 114 4.82 18.01 0.12
C LEU A 114 4.18 17.28 1.31
N VAL A 115 4.19 17.92 2.49
CA VAL A 115 3.61 17.31 3.69
C VAL A 115 2.13 17.02 3.53
N TRP A 116 1.39 17.95 2.92
CA TRP A 116 -0.06 17.79 2.71
C TRP A 116 -0.38 16.68 1.71
N LEU A 117 0.42 16.55 0.65
CA LEU A 117 0.30 15.46 -0.32
C LEU A 117 0.63 14.11 0.31
N LEU A 118 1.65 14.02 1.16
CA LEU A 118 2.00 12.78 1.87
C LEU A 118 0.94 12.43 2.93
N VAL A 119 0.42 13.42 3.66
CA VAL A 119 -0.68 13.21 4.61
C VAL A 119 -1.93 12.71 3.90
N ALA A 120 -2.31 13.33 2.77
CA ALA A 120 -3.44 12.89 1.95
C ALA A 120 -3.20 11.48 1.36
N TYR A 121 -1.99 11.20 0.86
CA TYR A 121 -1.60 9.87 0.38
C TYR A 121 -1.80 8.81 1.47
N ILE A 122 -1.32 9.06 2.69
CA ILE A 122 -1.47 8.13 3.81
C ILE A 122 -2.96 7.93 4.15
N ALA A 123 -3.76 9.00 4.16
CA ALA A 123 -5.18 8.91 4.42
C ALA A 123 -5.90 8.03 3.38
N PHE A 124 -5.67 8.27 2.08
CA PHE A 124 -6.22 7.44 1.01
C PHE A 124 -5.76 5.99 1.10
N PHE A 125 -4.47 5.77 1.35
CA PHE A 125 -3.91 4.43 1.51
C PHE A 125 -4.54 3.70 2.70
N ALA A 126 -4.54 4.30 3.89
CA ALA A 126 -4.97 3.65 5.12
C ALA A 126 -6.47 3.29 5.11
N ILE A 127 -7.33 4.19 4.58
CA ILE A 127 -8.77 3.95 4.46
C ILE A 127 -9.09 2.86 3.42
N SER A 128 -8.22 2.66 2.44
CA SER A 128 -8.43 1.71 1.34
C SER A 128 -7.52 0.50 1.43
N GLN A 129 -6.37 0.55 0.79
CA GLN A 129 -5.46 -0.60 0.62
C GLN A 129 -4.94 -1.14 1.93
N GLY A 130 -4.62 -0.27 2.90
CA GLY A 130 -4.09 -0.65 4.20
C GLY A 130 -5.06 -1.53 4.99
N ALA A 131 -6.35 -1.22 4.95
CA ALA A 131 -7.40 -2.01 5.61
C ALA A 131 -7.84 -3.21 4.77
N VAL A 132 -8.05 -3.01 3.46
CA VAL A 132 -8.67 -4.01 2.58
C VAL A 132 -7.81 -5.25 2.39
N ILE A 133 -6.47 -5.10 2.29
CA ILE A 133 -5.59 -6.26 1.99
C ILE A 133 -5.80 -7.42 2.97
N TRP A 134 -5.79 -7.14 4.27
CA TRP A 134 -5.83 -8.19 5.29
C TRP A 134 -7.19 -8.87 5.38
N VAL A 135 -8.26 -8.09 5.21
CA VAL A 135 -9.64 -8.59 5.16
C VAL A 135 -9.82 -9.44 3.91
N TYR A 136 -9.43 -8.93 2.74
CA TYR A 136 -9.61 -9.61 1.46
C TYR A 136 -8.84 -10.94 1.39
N ILE A 137 -7.57 -10.96 1.80
CA ILE A 137 -6.77 -12.20 1.84
C ILE A 137 -7.41 -13.22 2.80
N GLY A 138 -8.07 -12.75 3.88
CA GLY A 138 -8.80 -13.62 4.80
C GLY A 138 -10.11 -14.19 4.21
N GLU A 139 -10.78 -13.42 3.36
CA GLU A 139 -12.12 -13.75 2.83
C GLU A 139 -12.07 -14.56 1.53
N VAL A 140 -11.05 -14.36 0.69
CA VAL A 140 -10.97 -14.99 -0.64
C VAL A 140 -10.80 -16.51 -0.61
N PHE A 141 -10.32 -17.05 0.52
CA PHE A 141 -10.11 -18.48 0.68
C PHE A 141 -11.18 -19.17 1.53
N PRO A 142 -11.64 -20.37 1.13
CA PRO A 142 -12.47 -21.22 1.99
C PRO A 142 -11.76 -21.59 3.29
N ASN A 143 -12.53 -21.85 4.34
CA ASN A 143 -12.02 -22.15 5.69
C ASN A 143 -10.95 -23.26 5.73
N LEU A 144 -11.08 -24.29 4.86
CA LEU A 144 -10.17 -25.43 4.83
C LEU A 144 -8.73 -25.09 4.44
N VAL A 145 -8.55 -24.07 3.62
CA VAL A 145 -7.23 -23.63 3.10
C VAL A 145 -6.89 -22.18 3.47
N ARG A 146 -7.75 -21.50 4.22
CA ARG A 146 -7.61 -20.06 4.54
C ARG A 146 -6.26 -19.71 5.15
N ALA A 147 -5.81 -20.45 6.15
CA ALA A 147 -4.52 -20.18 6.80
C ALA A 147 -3.34 -20.28 5.82
N LYS A 148 -3.34 -21.30 4.94
CA LYS A 148 -2.32 -21.48 3.91
C LYS A 148 -2.40 -20.37 2.86
N GLY A 149 -3.60 -19.98 2.44
CA GLY A 149 -3.83 -18.90 1.49
C GLY A 149 -3.39 -17.54 2.04
N GLN A 150 -3.70 -17.24 3.31
CA GLN A 150 -3.22 -16.05 4.00
C GLN A 150 -1.69 -16.01 4.07
N SER A 151 -1.03 -17.14 4.31
CA SER A 151 0.42 -17.22 4.31
C SER A 151 1.01 -16.85 2.95
N VAL A 152 0.41 -17.32 1.85
CA VAL A 152 0.85 -16.98 0.47
C VAL A 152 0.68 -15.48 0.20
N GLY A 153 -0.49 -14.91 0.49
CA GLY A 153 -0.74 -13.48 0.32
C GLY A 153 0.18 -12.60 1.17
N SER A 154 0.37 -12.96 2.45
CA SER A 154 1.29 -12.26 3.35
C SER A 154 2.75 -12.39 2.89
N SER A 155 3.17 -13.55 2.39
CA SER A 155 4.52 -13.74 1.87
C SER A 155 4.76 -12.86 0.65
N SER A 156 3.81 -12.77 -0.30
CA SER A 156 3.93 -11.89 -1.46
C SER A 156 4.05 -10.42 -1.06
N HIS A 157 3.28 -9.98 -0.07
CA HIS A 157 3.35 -8.64 0.51
C HIS A 157 4.74 -8.34 1.08
N TRP A 158 5.27 -9.21 1.95
CA TRP A 158 6.57 -8.96 2.60
C TRP A 158 7.77 -9.11 1.66
N VAL A 159 7.71 -10.01 0.68
CA VAL A 159 8.74 -10.11 -0.36
C VAL A 159 8.78 -8.83 -1.20
N MET A 160 7.61 -8.32 -1.62
CA MET A 160 7.56 -7.05 -2.35
C MET A 160 8.00 -5.86 -1.49
N ASN A 161 7.66 -5.85 -0.18
CA ASN A 161 8.18 -4.85 0.74
C ASN A 161 9.71 -4.82 0.76
N ALA A 162 10.34 -5.99 0.89
CA ALA A 162 11.80 -6.08 0.87
C ALA A 162 12.39 -5.56 -0.45
N ILE A 163 11.86 -5.99 -1.59
CA ILE A 163 12.32 -5.55 -2.91
C ILE A 163 12.22 -4.03 -3.05
N ILE A 164 11.05 -3.46 -2.73
CA ILE A 164 10.80 -2.02 -2.89
C ILE A 164 11.65 -1.20 -1.93
N SER A 165 11.77 -1.63 -0.67
CA SER A 165 12.58 -0.91 0.33
C SER A 165 14.06 -0.91 -0.02
N LEU A 166 14.59 -1.98 -0.60
CA LEU A 166 15.98 -2.05 -1.06
C LEU A 166 16.23 -1.26 -2.36
N THR A 167 15.24 -1.19 -3.25
CA THR A 167 15.38 -0.51 -4.54
C THR A 167 15.07 0.99 -4.48
N PHE A 168 14.28 1.44 -3.51
CA PHE A 168 13.89 2.84 -3.37
C PHE A 168 15.07 3.82 -3.35
N PRO A 169 16.14 3.62 -2.54
CA PRO A 169 17.29 4.54 -2.54
C PRO A 169 18.01 4.59 -3.88
N LEU A 170 18.04 3.47 -4.61
CA LEU A 170 18.68 3.40 -5.94
C LEU A 170 17.90 4.24 -6.96
N LEU A 171 16.60 4.15 -6.95
CA LEU A 171 15.72 4.97 -7.80
C LEU A 171 15.79 6.46 -7.41
N ALA A 172 15.79 6.75 -6.11
CA ALA A 172 15.85 8.10 -5.59
C ALA A 172 17.19 8.80 -5.84
N LYS A 173 18.30 8.06 -6.03
CA LYS A 173 19.60 8.64 -6.39
C LYS A 173 19.56 9.42 -7.72
N SER A 174 18.92 8.87 -8.72
CA SER A 174 18.84 9.46 -10.07
C SER A 174 17.98 10.73 -10.07
N SER A 175 16.81 10.66 -9.46
CA SER A 175 15.91 11.79 -9.23
C SER A 175 14.99 11.45 -8.07
N GLY A 176 14.78 12.42 -7.17
CA GLY A 176 13.79 12.29 -6.10
C GLY A 176 12.37 12.04 -6.60
N ALA A 177 12.07 12.37 -7.86
CA ALA A 177 10.76 12.21 -8.46
C ALA A 177 10.46 10.77 -8.95
N TYR A 178 11.45 10.04 -9.44
CA TYR A 178 11.23 8.75 -10.13
C TYR A 178 10.51 7.69 -9.29
N PRO A 179 10.82 7.50 -7.99
CA PRO A 179 10.07 6.54 -7.18
C PRO A 179 8.57 6.86 -7.15
N PHE A 180 8.22 8.14 -7.01
CA PHE A 180 6.82 8.56 -6.93
C PHE A 180 6.07 8.44 -8.26
N VAL A 181 6.75 8.67 -9.39
CA VAL A 181 6.18 8.36 -10.72
C VAL A 181 5.90 6.88 -10.85
N PHE A 182 6.86 6.03 -10.46
CA PHE A 182 6.70 4.58 -10.52
C PHE A 182 5.52 4.10 -9.66
N PHE A 183 5.47 4.51 -8.40
CA PHE A 183 4.37 4.12 -7.51
C PHE A 183 3.02 4.67 -8.00
N GLY A 184 2.97 5.90 -8.48
CA GLY A 184 1.77 6.48 -9.08
C GLY A 184 1.27 5.68 -10.28
N ALA A 185 2.16 5.28 -11.19
CA ALA A 185 1.83 4.43 -12.33
C ALA A 185 1.31 3.05 -11.89
N MET A 186 1.89 2.46 -10.83
CA MET A 186 1.41 1.20 -10.27
C MET A 186 0.01 1.34 -9.67
N MET A 187 -0.33 2.49 -9.07
CA MET A 187 -1.69 2.74 -8.56
C MET A 187 -2.70 2.91 -9.68
N VAL A 188 -2.33 3.53 -10.79
CA VAL A 188 -3.17 3.57 -12.00
C VAL A 188 -3.38 2.14 -12.55
N LEU A 189 -2.33 1.34 -12.62
CA LEU A 189 -2.44 -0.07 -13.02
C LEU A 189 -3.36 -0.85 -12.07
N GLN A 190 -3.21 -0.67 -10.76
CA GLN A 190 -4.09 -1.27 -9.77
C GLN A 190 -5.55 -0.90 -9.97
N PHE A 191 -5.85 0.37 -10.28
CA PHE A 191 -7.20 0.81 -10.57
C PHE A 191 -7.85 -0.03 -11.68
N PHE A 192 -7.13 -0.22 -12.80
CA PHE A 192 -7.64 -1.04 -13.90
C PHE A 192 -7.76 -2.52 -13.52
N VAL A 193 -6.78 -3.08 -12.82
CA VAL A 193 -6.86 -4.48 -12.35
C VAL A 193 -8.10 -4.66 -11.47
N VAL A 194 -8.34 -3.78 -10.50
CA VAL A 194 -9.50 -3.86 -9.60
C VAL A 194 -10.83 -3.60 -10.34
N LEU A 195 -10.81 -2.76 -11.36
CA LEU A 195 -12.01 -2.46 -12.15
C LEU A 195 -12.51 -3.71 -12.90
N PHE A 196 -11.61 -4.49 -13.48
CA PHE A 196 -11.91 -5.63 -14.35
C PHE A 196 -11.96 -6.99 -13.64
N VAL A 197 -11.54 -7.06 -12.37
CA VAL A 197 -11.65 -8.24 -11.51
C VAL A 197 -12.76 -8.08 -10.50
#